data_22fccdd5a1a86e6862425c36f2550a3d
#
_entry.id   22fccdd5a1a86e6862425c36f2550a3d
#
_cell.length_a   1.000
_cell.length_b   1.000
_cell.length_c   1.000
_cell.angle_alpha   90.00
_cell.angle_beta   90.00
_cell.angle_gamma   90.00
#
_symmetry.space_group_name_H-M   'P 1'
#
loop_
_entity.id
_entity.type
_entity.pdbx_description
1 polymer ?
#
loop_
_entity_poly.entity_id
_entity_poly.type
_entity_poly.pdbx_seq_one_letter_code
_entity_poly.pdbx_strand_id
1 'polypeptide(L)'
;MSSNCGCASCGQPPRWQRESHPDFDTVFSMLRQDGLLETDRDHPIIGVCNTWNEIVPGHLHLRDLAEQVKLGIRSSGGVGLEYGCVAPCDGFGNANAGYRYILPMRDNIADSVELMAEAHHFDGMVLLSSCDKSNPGVMMGMARVNRPSIFVGGGIGHNMCPSEILGTAMSMQCLAEALGISLPRTATTYATSPGHRHLALQAGQQVMELVKRGIVPSDILTREAFENAIRVNMAIGGSYNTFIHLPAIAYNAGVEITAEDFDRLSDSTPYLCHIGPNGPCRLGQLDQVGGIPAVMKVLAPLLHLDVMTVTGRTLRENLEQVEIAWDQRPHPNVLRPLDNPCQPTGGLTLLKGNLAPQGAVIRSGGVLPNMLRFEGPAHVFDSEYDAMTAVARSAYRAGEVLLIRNEGIVGGPGMPEQSCVGWTLDRQGMYDKVYLVTDGRYSGACHGPLIGLVTPEAVKGGPIAVVQTGDVIRIDVTSKRIDVLLPDEEIQRRLSAWHPPEPRVRRGFLSRYARQVVPALQGGYLP
;
A
#
# COMPACT_ATOMS: atom_id res chain seq x y z
N MET A 1 -9.32 29.00 0.62
CA MET A 1 -9.24 29.76 -0.65
C MET A 1 -10.16 29.04 -1.63
N SER A 2 -11.14 29.75 -2.24
CA SER A 2 -12.13 29.14 -3.12
C SER A 2 -11.44 28.52 -4.34
N SER A 3 -11.55 27.20 -4.49
CA SER A 3 -11.10 26.47 -5.67
C SER A 3 -11.92 26.89 -6.89
N ASN A 4 -11.40 27.78 -7.70
CA ASN A 4 -12.02 28.14 -8.98
C ASN A 4 -11.81 27.01 -9.98
N CYS A 5 -12.88 26.25 -10.29
CA CYS A 5 -12.85 25.24 -11.34
C CYS A 5 -12.77 25.92 -12.73
N GLY A 6 -11.90 25.44 -13.58
CA GLY A 6 -11.89 25.82 -15.00
C GLY A 6 -12.86 24.94 -15.78
N CYS A 7 -14.11 25.35 -15.94
CA CYS A 7 -15.05 24.65 -16.83
C CYS A 7 -16.00 25.65 -17.50
N ALA A 8 -16.52 25.28 -18.66
CA ALA A 8 -17.50 26.07 -19.41
C ALA A 8 -18.76 26.39 -18.58
N SER A 9 -19.06 25.60 -17.54
CA SER A 9 -20.25 25.82 -16.69
C SER A 9 -20.04 26.89 -15.61
N CYS A 10 -18.80 27.24 -15.22
CA CYS A 10 -18.50 28.31 -14.27
C CYS A 10 -18.03 29.62 -14.95
N GLY A 11 -17.91 29.64 -16.28
CA GLY A 11 -17.50 30.80 -17.05
C GLY A 11 -16.05 31.22 -16.93
N GLN A 12 -15.21 30.36 -16.33
CA GLN A 12 -13.76 30.61 -16.25
C GLN A 12 -13.00 29.68 -17.21
N PRO A 13 -11.93 30.16 -17.85
CA PRO A 13 -11.11 29.31 -18.70
C PRO A 13 -10.40 28.23 -17.89
N PRO A 14 -9.98 27.10 -18.52
CA PRO A 14 -9.19 26.04 -17.89
C PRO A 14 -7.96 26.58 -17.14
N ARG A 15 -7.48 25.83 -16.14
CA ARG A 15 -6.33 26.24 -15.33
C ARG A 15 -5.08 26.45 -16.15
N TRP A 16 -4.75 25.52 -17.05
CA TRP A 16 -3.59 25.61 -17.92
C TRP A 16 -3.57 26.90 -18.77
N GLN A 17 -4.75 27.38 -19.15
CA GLN A 17 -4.90 28.64 -19.89
C GLN A 17 -4.75 29.87 -18.98
N ARG A 18 -5.35 29.82 -17.77
CA ARG A 18 -5.32 30.93 -16.80
C ARG A 18 -3.92 31.16 -16.20
N GLU A 19 -3.16 30.09 -16.02
CA GLU A 19 -1.85 30.12 -15.37
C GLU A 19 -0.70 30.18 -16.38
N SER A 20 -1.00 30.17 -17.70
CA SER A 20 -0.02 30.32 -18.75
C SER A 20 0.47 31.76 -18.91
N HIS A 21 1.69 31.90 -19.41
CA HIS A 21 2.24 33.19 -19.82
C HIS A 21 1.33 33.89 -20.86
N PRO A 22 1.33 35.24 -20.97
CA PRO A 22 0.55 35.97 -21.98
C PRO A 22 0.69 35.49 -23.43
N ASP A 23 1.75 34.76 -23.76
CA ASP A 23 1.96 34.15 -25.08
C ASP A 23 1.31 32.74 -25.17
N PHE A 24 0.08 32.65 -24.74
CA PHE A 24 -0.71 31.43 -24.75
C PHE A 24 -0.87 30.81 -26.15
N ASP A 25 -0.93 31.63 -27.20
CA ASP A 25 -1.10 31.14 -28.58
C ASP A 25 0.08 30.28 -29.04
N THR A 26 1.30 30.61 -28.61
CA THR A 26 2.48 29.80 -28.87
C THR A 26 2.39 28.43 -28.17
N VAL A 27 1.99 28.41 -26.90
CA VAL A 27 1.80 27.16 -26.13
C VAL A 27 0.73 26.30 -26.79
N PHE A 28 -0.41 26.87 -27.14
CA PHE A 28 -1.50 26.14 -27.79
C PHE A 28 -1.10 25.59 -29.16
N SER A 29 -0.27 26.33 -29.92
CA SER A 29 0.24 25.85 -31.20
C SER A 29 1.12 24.60 -31.07
N MET A 30 1.84 24.43 -29.94
CA MET A 30 2.56 23.18 -29.61
C MET A 30 1.59 22.06 -29.33
N LEU A 31 0.59 22.28 -28.49
CA LEU A 31 -0.44 21.29 -28.16
C LEU A 31 -1.21 20.80 -29.40
N ARG A 32 -1.37 21.68 -30.43
CA ARG A 32 -1.94 21.27 -31.72
C ARG A 32 -1.06 20.25 -32.47
N GLN A 33 0.24 20.26 -32.27
CA GLN A 33 1.14 19.24 -32.83
C GLN A 33 0.95 17.89 -32.16
N ASP A 34 0.49 17.91 -30.91
CA ASP A 34 0.11 16.69 -30.15
C ASP A 34 -1.32 16.21 -30.51
N GLY A 35 -1.99 16.85 -31.45
CA GLY A 35 -3.29 16.44 -31.99
C GLY A 35 -4.51 17.14 -31.39
N LEU A 36 -4.33 18.19 -30.57
CA LEU A 36 -5.44 19.01 -30.10
C LEU A 36 -6.05 19.82 -31.24
N LEU A 37 -7.38 19.91 -31.21
CA LEU A 37 -8.14 20.73 -32.17
C LEU A 37 -8.33 22.15 -31.63
N GLU A 38 -8.62 23.09 -32.49
CA GLU A 38 -8.96 24.48 -32.08
C GLU A 38 -10.18 24.50 -31.15
N THR A 39 -11.09 23.56 -31.31
CA THR A 39 -12.25 23.37 -30.43
C THR A 39 -11.89 22.88 -29.01
N ASP A 40 -10.68 22.37 -28.81
CA ASP A 40 -10.20 21.90 -27.52
C ASP A 40 -9.61 23.03 -26.65
N ARG A 41 -9.45 24.23 -27.22
CA ARG A 41 -8.79 25.37 -26.59
C ARG A 41 -9.37 25.73 -25.21
N ASP A 42 -10.66 25.61 -25.07
CA ASP A 42 -11.40 25.96 -23.84
C ASP A 42 -11.79 24.76 -22.99
N HIS A 43 -11.25 23.57 -23.32
CA HIS A 43 -11.53 22.34 -22.58
C HIS A 43 -10.47 22.09 -21.49
N PRO A 44 -10.86 21.57 -20.33
CA PRO A 44 -9.92 21.12 -19.30
C PRO A 44 -8.98 20.06 -19.83
N ILE A 45 -7.69 20.18 -19.49
CA ILE A 45 -6.67 19.17 -19.80
C ILE A 45 -6.46 18.30 -18.56
N ILE A 46 -6.68 17.00 -18.74
CA ILE A 46 -6.53 15.98 -17.70
C ILE A 46 -5.26 15.18 -17.97
N GLY A 47 -4.34 15.19 -17.01
CA GLY A 47 -3.15 14.35 -17.06
C GLY A 47 -3.51 12.90 -16.77
N VAL A 48 -3.24 11.99 -17.70
CA VAL A 48 -3.44 10.55 -17.52
C VAL A 48 -2.08 9.91 -17.21
N CYS A 49 -1.79 9.81 -15.91
CA CYS A 49 -0.57 9.17 -15.42
C CYS A 49 -0.68 7.66 -15.58
N ASN A 50 0.15 7.05 -16.41
CA ASN A 50 0.13 5.63 -16.66
C ASN A 50 1.45 4.98 -16.27
N THR A 51 1.40 4.05 -15.30
CA THR A 51 2.55 3.25 -14.90
C THR A 51 2.77 2.01 -15.80
N TRP A 52 2.15 1.98 -16.97
CA TRP A 52 2.31 0.91 -17.95
C TRP A 52 3.77 0.70 -18.35
N ASN A 53 4.18 -0.53 -18.41
CA ASN A 53 5.42 -0.96 -19.07
C ASN A 53 5.35 -2.48 -19.36
N GLU A 54 6.29 -3.00 -20.13
CA GLU A 54 6.38 -4.43 -20.51
C GLU A 54 7.12 -5.29 -19.47
N ILE A 55 7.67 -4.70 -18.41
CA ILE A 55 8.47 -5.39 -17.39
C ILE A 55 7.58 -5.90 -16.26
N VAL A 56 6.51 -5.16 -15.92
CA VAL A 56 5.60 -5.48 -14.82
C VAL A 56 4.38 -6.21 -15.37
N PRO A 57 4.24 -7.53 -15.15
CA PRO A 57 3.10 -8.29 -15.69
C PRO A 57 1.74 -7.69 -15.33
N GLY A 58 1.59 -7.20 -14.09
CA GLY A 58 0.37 -6.56 -13.61
C GLY A 58 0.07 -5.19 -14.24
N HIS A 59 0.95 -4.64 -15.07
CA HIS A 59 0.76 -3.36 -15.75
C HIS A 59 0.45 -3.45 -17.24
N LEU A 60 0.57 -4.64 -17.87
CA LEU A 60 0.41 -4.81 -19.32
C LEU A 60 -0.92 -4.29 -19.84
N HIS A 61 -2.02 -4.50 -19.11
CA HIS A 61 -3.37 -4.09 -19.50
C HIS A 61 -3.67 -2.61 -19.19
N LEU A 62 -2.82 -1.91 -18.43
CA LEU A 62 -3.05 -0.49 -18.10
C LEU A 62 -3.09 0.40 -19.34
N ARG A 63 -2.43 0.00 -20.43
CA ARG A 63 -2.53 0.69 -21.71
C ARG A 63 -3.97 0.72 -22.24
N ASP A 64 -4.64 -0.42 -22.20
CA ASP A 64 -6.05 -0.53 -22.59
C ASP A 64 -6.97 0.30 -21.69
N LEU A 65 -6.70 0.31 -20.38
CA LEU A 65 -7.48 1.10 -19.42
C LEU A 65 -7.27 2.59 -19.64
N ALA A 66 -6.06 3.04 -19.99
CA ALA A 66 -5.78 4.43 -20.31
C ALA A 66 -6.60 4.93 -21.51
N GLU A 67 -6.75 4.09 -22.55
CA GLU A 67 -7.63 4.42 -23.68
C GLU A 67 -9.09 4.59 -23.25
N GLN A 68 -9.59 3.74 -22.35
CA GLN A 68 -10.94 3.89 -21.81
C GLN A 68 -11.11 5.16 -20.97
N VAL A 69 -10.11 5.49 -20.14
CA VAL A 69 -10.07 6.73 -19.37
C VAL A 69 -10.13 7.94 -20.30
N LYS A 70 -9.28 7.98 -21.32
CA LYS A 70 -9.25 9.10 -22.32
C LYS A 70 -10.58 9.23 -23.05
N LEU A 71 -11.23 8.10 -23.40
CA LEU A 71 -12.56 8.09 -23.98
C LEU A 71 -13.61 8.69 -23.02
N GLY A 72 -13.55 8.32 -21.73
CA GLY A 72 -14.43 8.88 -20.70
C GLY A 72 -14.24 10.40 -20.53
N ILE A 73 -12.99 10.87 -20.48
CA ILE A 73 -12.65 12.30 -20.43
C ILE A 73 -13.22 13.03 -21.66
N ARG A 74 -12.96 12.50 -22.85
CA ARG A 74 -13.39 13.11 -24.11
C ARG A 74 -14.91 13.19 -24.22
N SER A 75 -15.63 12.14 -23.83
CA SER A 75 -17.10 12.13 -23.84
C SER A 75 -17.73 13.11 -22.85
N SER A 76 -16.96 13.59 -21.88
CA SER A 76 -17.37 14.56 -20.86
C SER A 76 -16.83 15.98 -21.11
N GLY A 77 -16.28 16.24 -22.30
CA GLY A 77 -15.83 17.58 -22.73
C GLY A 77 -14.45 17.97 -22.20
N GLY A 78 -13.58 17.02 -21.94
CA GLY A 78 -12.18 17.26 -21.57
C GLY A 78 -11.19 16.72 -22.59
N VAL A 79 -9.90 17.01 -22.38
CA VAL A 79 -8.78 16.48 -23.16
C VAL A 79 -7.90 15.66 -22.25
N GLY A 80 -7.79 14.35 -22.50
CA GLY A 80 -6.89 13.46 -21.76
C GLY A 80 -5.54 13.34 -22.44
N LEU A 81 -4.47 13.78 -21.77
CA LEU A 81 -3.09 13.63 -22.23
C LEU A 81 -2.36 12.60 -21.36
N GLU A 82 -1.96 11.51 -22.00
CA GLU A 82 -1.28 10.40 -21.32
C GLU A 82 0.22 10.65 -21.23
N TYR A 83 0.77 10.38 -20.05
CA TYR A 83 2.22 10.38 -19.82
C TYR A 83 2.64 9.16 -19.01
N GLY A 84 3.87 8.67 -19.28
CA GLY A 84 4.44 7.52 -18.59
C GLY A 84 5.04 7.89 -17.24
N CYS A 85 4.88 7.02 -16.26
CA CYS A 85 5.55 7.09 -14.99
C CYS A 85 6.37 5.80 -14.76
N VAL A 86 7.53 5.92 -14.11
CA VAL A 86 8.36 4.75 -13.77
C VAL A 86 7.58 3.80 -12.85
N ALA A 87 7.77 2.49 -13.07
CA ALA A 87 7.18 1.49 -12.19
C ALA A 87 8.07 0.24 -12.13
N PRO A 88 8.46 -0.18 -10.92
CA PRO A 88 9.24 -1.41 -10.74
C PRO A 88 8.35 -2.64 -10.69
N CYS A 89 8.94 -3.80 -11.00
CA CYS A 89 8.37 -5.10 -10.69
C CYS A 89 9.11 -5.71 -9.50
N ASP A 90 8.45 -5.82 -8.37
CA ASP A 90 9.01 -6.47 -7.18
C ASP A 90 9.16 -7.98 -7.38
N GLY A 91 8.22 -8.63 -8.08
CA GLY A 91 8.35 -10.04 -8.44
C GLY A 91 9.61 -10.33 -9.25
N PHE A 92 9.95 -9.45 -10.21
CA PHE A 92 11.17 -9.59 -11.01
C PHE A 92 12.44 -9.32 -10.17
N GLY A 93 12.37 -8.36 -9.25
CA GLY A 93 13.49 -8.00 -8.36
C GLY A 93 13.75 -9.02 -7.25
N ASN A 94 12.76 -9.82 -6.87
CA ASN A 94 12.77 -10.65 -5.66
C ASN A 94 13.90 -11.69 -5.58
N ALA A 95 14.49 -12.07 -6.71
CA ALA A 95 15.58 -13.04 -6.74
C ALA A 95 16.98 -12.40 -6.82
N ASN A 96 17.12 -11.08 -6.69
CA ASN A 96 18.40 -10.41 -6.89
C ASN A 96 18.52 -9.09 -6.09
N ALA A 97 19.73 -8.53 -6.07
CA ALA A 97 20.02 -7.28 -5.36
C ALA A 97 19.22 -6.05 -5.86
N GLY A 98 18.60 -6.12 -7.04
CA GLY A 98 17.73 -5.09 -7.60
C GLY A 98 16.49 -4.83 -6.74
N TYR A 99 16.10 -5.79 -5.89
CA TYR A 99 14.98 -5.62 -4.97
C TYR A 99 15.12 -4.41 -4.03
N ARG A 100 16.35 -4.01 -3.70
CA ARG A 100 16.67 -2.83 -2.88
C ARG A 100 16.19 -1.51 -3.49
N TYR A 101 15.96 -1.47 -4.81
CA TYR A 101 15.47 -0.26 -5.51
C TYR A 101 13.94 -0.17 -5.54
N ILE A 102 13.23 -1.24 -5.17
CA ILE A 102 11.77 -1.33 -5.35
C ILE A 102 11.01 -0.36 -4.42
N LEU A 103 11.26 -0.39 -3.11
CA LEU A 103 10.57 0.53 -2.18
C LEU A 103 10.96 1.99 -2.41
N PRO A 104 12.24 2.34 -2.58
CA PRO A 104 12.65 3.72 -2.82
C PRO A 104 12.08 4.33 -4.13
N MET A 105 11.75 3.49 -5.12
CA MET A 105 11.13 3.96 -6.36
C MET A 105 9.71 4.51 -6.13
N ARG A 106 9.04 4.16 -5.03
CA ARG A 106 7.74 4.72 -4.63
C ARG A 106 7.80 6.25 -4.54
N ASP A 107 8.85 6.79 -3.93
CA ASP A 107 9.04 8.24 -3.78
C ASP A 107 9.33 8.89 -5.13
N ASN A 108 10.14 8.27 -5.99
CA ASN A 108 10.36 8.75 -7.36
C ASN A 108 9.07 8.76 -8.22
N ILE A 109 8.17 7.80 -7.97
CA ILE A 109 6.85 7.79 -8.62
C ILE A 109 6.05 9.02 -8.18
N ALA A 110 6.02 9.31 -6.88
CA ALA A 110 5.35 10.49 -6.35
C ALA A 110 5.93 11.79 -6.94
N ASP A 111 7.26 11.90 -6.98
CA ASP A 111 7.96 13.03 -7.61
C ASP A 111 7.62 13.14 -9.11
N SER A 112 7.56 12.03 -9.84
CA SER A 112 7.19 12.04 -11.26
C SER A 112 5.77 12.55 -11.49
N VAL A 113 4.81 12.17 -10.65
CA VAL A 113 3.43 12.65 -10.71
C VAL A 113 3.39 14.17 -10.47
N GLU A 114 4.06 14.63 -9.42
CA GLU A 114 4.11 16.05 -9.06
C GLU A 114 4.76 16.88 -10.16
N LEU A 115 5.96 16.49 -10.60
CA LEU A 115 6.71 17.22 -11.62
C LEU A 115 5.92 17.37 -12.93
N MET A 116 5.27 16.30 -13.39
CA MET A 116 4.46 16.35 -14.61
C MET A 116 3.21 17.21 -14.44
N ALA A 117 2.53 17.10 -13.30
CA ALA A 117 1.33 17.86 -13.03
C ALA A 117 1.60 19.37 -12.90
N GLU A 118 2.68 19.74 -12.20
CA GLU A 118 3.03 21.14 -11.98
C GLU A 118 3.63 21.78 -13.24
N ALA A 119 4.48 21.06 -13.97
CA ALA A 119 5.09 21.58 -15.20
C ALA A 119 4.06 21.84 -16.32
N HIS A 120 2.95 21.08 -16.36
CA HIS A 120 1.96 21.16 -17.44
C HIS A 120 0.63 21.76 -17.01
N HIS A 121 0.49 22.18 -15.76
CA HIS A 121 -0.70 22.84 -15.21
C HIS A 121 -2.03 22.11 -15.51
N PHE A 122 -2.06 20.76 -15.39
CA PHE A 122 -3.26 19.98 -15.62
C PHE A 122 -4.42 20.44 -14.71
N ASP A 123 -5.64 20.45 -15.25
CA ASP A 123 -6.86 20.77 -14.50
C ASP A 123 -7.26 19.66 -13.54
N GLY A 124 -6.90 18.42 -13.87
CA GLY A 124 -7.14 17.23 -13.04
C GLY A 124 -6.27 16.08 -13.50
N MET A 125 -6.36 14.94 -12.80
CA MET A 125 -5.54 13.77 -13.11
C MET A 125 -6.32 12.47 -12.97
N VAL A 126 -5.98 11.48 -13.81
CA VAL A 126 -6.29 10.07 -13.59
C VAL A 126 -4.99 9.30 -13.46
N LEU A 127 -4.86 8.51 -12.40
CA LEU A 127 -3.63 7.79 -12.08
C LEU A 127 -3.88 6.29 -12.17
N LEU A 128 -3.26 5.63 -13.16
CA LEU A 128 -3.38 4.19 -13.40
C LEU A 128 -2.15 3.47 -12.85
N SER A 129 -2.40 2.50 -11.97
CA SER A 129 -1.35 1.70 -11.37
C SER A 129 -1.87 0.36 -10.84
N SER A 130 -1.00 -0.63 -10.66
CA SER A 130 -1.42 -1.97 -10.25
C SER A 130 -0.49 -2.68 -9.28
N CYS A 131 0.75 -2.24 -9.08
CA CYS A 131 1.74 -2.99 -8.30
C CYS A 131 2.02 -2.38 -6.91
N ASP A 132 2.73 -3.13 -6.09
CA ASP A 132 2.97 -2.91 -4.65
C ASP A 132 3.42 -1.49 -4.28
N LYS A 133 4.37 -0.93 -5.02
CA LYS A 133 4.98 0.36 -4.72
C LYS A 133 4.52 1.45 -5.67
N SER A 134 4.06 1.07 -6.86
CA SER A 134 3.49 2.04 -7.80
C SER A 134 2.13 2.57 -7.32
N ASN A 135 1.26 1.71 -6.75
CA ASN A 135 0.00 2.16 -6.16
C ASN A 135 0.21 3.26 -5.10
N PRO A 136 0.94 3.02 -4.00
CA PRO A 136 1.15 4.08 -3.01
C PRO A 136 1.96 5.26 -3.57
N GLY A 137 2.87 5.05 -4.51
CA GLY A 137 3.64 6.12 -5.14
C GLY A 137 2.76 7.12 -5.88
N VAL A 138 1.85 6.66 -6.74
CA VAL A 138 0.92 7.57 -7.43
C VAL A 138 -0.09 8.21 -6.48
N MET A 139 -0.50 7.51 -5.40
CA MET A 139 -1.37 8.08 -4.37
C MET A 139 -0.67 9.19 -3.56
N MET A 140 0.63 9.03 -3.25
CA MET A 140 1.45 10.09 -2.64
C MET A 140 1.53 11.31 -3.55
N GLY A 141 1.80 11.11 -4.84
CA GLY A 141 1.83 12.20 -5.82
C GLY A 141 0.47 12.89 -5.99
N MET A 142 -0.63 12.11 -6.03
CA MET A 142 -2.00 12.63 -6.02
C MET A 142 -2.24 13.56 -4.82
N ALA A 143 -1.90 13.09 -3.62
CA ALA A 143 -2.10 13.86 -2.40
C ALA A 143 -1.29 15.16 -2.39
N ARG A 144 -0.03 15.10 -2.84
CA ARG A 144 0.90 16.24 -2.89
C ARG A 144 0.46 17.31 -3.88
N VAL A 145 0.05 16.91 -5.08
CA VAL A 145 -0.41 17.81 -6.14
C VAL A 145 -1.75 18.47 -5.80
N ASN A 146 -2.61 17.77 -5.09
CA ASN A 146 -3.90 18.27 -4.61
C ASN A 146 -4.78 18.91 -5.69
N ARG A 147 -4.88 18.27 -6.86
CA ARG A 147 -5.82 18.64 -7.95
C ARG A 147 -6.90 17.58 -8.08
N PRO A 148 -8.09 17.93 -8.64
CA PRO A 148 -9.14 16.95 -8.90
C PRO A 148 -8.57 15.68 -9.52
N SER A 149 -8.65 14.56 -8.80
CA SER A 149 -7.92 13.35 -9.21
C SER A 149 -8.68 12.09 -8.81
N ILE A 150 -8.48 11.03 -9.60
CA ILE A 150 -9.03 9.70 -9.32
C ILE A 150 -7.96 8.63 -9.57
N PHE A 151 -7.89 7.65 -8.67
CA PHE A 151 -7.04 6.48 -8.82
C PHE A 151 -7.79 5.35 -9.52
N VAL A 152 -7.15 4.72 -10.50
CA VAL A 152 -7.64 3.53 -11.20
C VAL A 152 -6.67 2.39 -10.96
N GLY A 153 -7.05 1.48 -10.08
CA GLY A 153 -6.29 0.24 -9.83
C GLY A 153 -6.38 -0.71 -11.03
N GLY A 154 -5.36 -1.54 -11.22
CA GLY A 154 -5.35 -2.52 -12.30
C GLY A 154 -6.26 -3.73 -12.09
N GLY A 155 -6.90 -3.87 -10.90
CA GLY A 155 -7.78 -4.99 -10.58
C GLY A 155 -7.06 -6.31 -10.34
N ILE A 156 -7.82 -7.40 -10.28
CA ILE A 156 -7.31 -8.75 -10.01
C ILE A 156 -6.69 -9.35 -11.27
N GLY A 157 -5.42 -9.74 -11.21
CA GLY A 157 -4.74 -10.45 -12.29
C GLY A 157 -5.05 -11.95 -12.31
N HIS A 158 -5.33 -12.52 -13.49
CA HIS A 158 -5.45 -13.96 -13.66
C HIS A 158 -4.08 -14.61 -13.68
N ASN A 159 -3.77 -15.48 -12.72
CA ASN A 159 -2.51 -16.24 -12.62
C ASN A 159 -1.23 -15.40 -12.63
N MET A 160 -1.32 -14.11 -12.35
CA MET A 160 -0.22 -13.15 -12.40
C MET A 160 -0.26 -12.23 -11.18
N CYS A 161 0.82 -11.50 -10.94
CA CYS A 161 0.83 -10.43 -9.96
C CYS A 161 0.16 -9.18 -10.56
N PRO A 162 -0.80 -8.52 -9.89
CA PRO A 162 -1.38 -8.91 -8.61
C PRO A 162 -2.33 -10.10 -8.72
N SER A 163 -2.20 -11.04 -7.79
CA SER A 163 -3.00 -12.28 -7.76
C SER A 163 -4.31 -12.10 -6.98
N GLU A 164 -5.12 -13.15 -6.93
CA GLU A 164 -6.39 -13.20 -6.17
C GLU A 164 -6.22 -13.24 -4.63
N ILE A 165 -5.02 -13.01 -4.11
CA ILE A 165 -4.76 -12.96 -2.68
C ILE A 165 -4.43 -11.52 -2.24
N LEU A 166 -4.57 -11.25 -0.95
CA LEU A 166 -4.26 -9.95 -0.34
C LEU A 166 -2.73 -9.77 -0.12
N GLY A 167 -1.96 -9.78 -1.22
CA GLY A 167 -0.63 -9.18 -1.24
C GLY A 167 -0.71 -7.65 -1.12
N THR A 168 0.44 -6.97 -1.09
CA THR A 168 0.46 -5.51 -0.91
C THR A 168 -0.21 -4.77 -2.07
N ALA A 169 -0.02 -5.24 -3.31
CA ALA A 169 -0.66 -4.64 -4.49
C ALA A 169 -2.19 -4.59 -4.35
N MET A 170 -2.81 -5.73 -4.04
CA MET A 170 -4.26 -5.81 -3.87
C MET A 170 -4.74 -5.11 -2.61
N SER A 171 -4.01 -5.22 -1.50
CA SER A 171 -4.35 -4.47 -0.27
C SER A 171 -4.42 -2.96 -0.55
N MET A 172 -3.42 -2.39 -1.25
CA MET A 172 -3.41 -0.95 -1.56
C MET A 172 -4.55 -0.54 -2.52
N GLN A 173 -4.93 -1.40 -3.48
CA GLN A 173 -6.10 -1.13 -4.33
C GLN A 173 -7.39 -1.15 -3.52
N CYS A 174 -7.58 -2.13 -2.63
CA CYS A 174 -8.72 -2.18 -1.71
C CYS A 174 -8.78 -0.93 -0.80
N LEU A 175 -7.62 -0.47 -0.32
CA LEU A 175 -7.53 0.72 0.53
C LEU A 175 -7.76 2.02 -0.25
N ALA A 176 -7.49 2.06 -1.55
CA ALA A 176 -7.85 3.21 -2.40
C ALA A 176 -9.37 3.41 -2.46
N GLU A 177 -10.16 2.32 -2.52
CA GLU A 177 -11.62 2.40 -2.38
C GLU A 177 -12.03 2.86 -0.99
N ALA A 178 -11.40 2.32 0.06
CA ALA A 178 -11.71 2.67 1.45
C ALA A 178 -11.34 4.12 1.81
N LEU A 179 -10.27 4.66 1.22
CA LEU A 179 -9.89 6.08 1.28
C LEU A 179 -10.85 6.98 0.49
N GLY A 180 -11.68 6.41 -0.39
CA GLY A 180 -12.59 7.16 -1.24
C GLY A 180 -11.95 7.77 -2.49
N ILE A 181 -10.72 7.39 -2.87
CA ILE A 181 -9.98 7.93 -4.04
C ILE A 181 -10.12 7.08 -5.30
N SER A 182 -10.84 5.97 -5.24
CA SER A 182 -11.13 5.08 -6.37
C SER A 182 -12.62 4.79 -6.46
N LEU A 183 -13.11 4.46 -7.65
CA LEU A 183 -14.50 4.04 -7.83
C LEU A 183 -14.75 2.69 -7.13
N PRO A 184 -15.95 2.49 -6.57
CA PRO A 184 -16.32 1.22 -5.94
C PRO A 184 -16.11 0.02 -6.86
N ARG A 185 -15.61 -1.09 -6.31
CA ARG A 185 -15.33 -2.38 -6.98
C ARG A 185 -14.14 -2.39 -7.94
N THR A 186 -13.43 -1.29 -8.13
CA THR A 186 -12.23 -1.25 -8.99
C THR A 186 -11.17 -2.27 -8.56
N ALA A 187 -10.96 -2.43 -7.25
CA ALA A 187 -9.94 -3.35 -6.71
C ALA A 187 -10.30 -4.83 -6.88
N THR A 188 -11.59 -5.17 -6.84
CA THR A 188 -12.04 -6.57 -6.84
C THR A 188 -12.52 -7.07 -8.20
N THR A 189 -12.57 -6.20 -9.20
CA THR A 189 -12.90 -6.58 -10.58
C THR A 189 -11.67 -7.16 -11.29
N TYR A 190 -11.87 -8.18 -12.11
CA TYR A 190 -10.77 -8.79 -12.87
C TYR A 190 -10.19 -7.85 -13.92
N ALA A 191 -8.87 -7.75 -13.96
CA ALA A 191 -8.05 -6.81 -14.73
C ALA A 191 -8.43 -6.68 -16.21
N THR A 192 -8.68 -7.79 -16.88
CA THR A 192 -8.99 -7.82 -18.33
C THR A 192 -10.47 -7.97 -18.63
N SER A 193 -11.33 -7.85 -17.61
CA SER A 193 -12.78 -7.99 -17.80
C SER A 193 -13.39 -6.75 -18.48
N PRO A 194 -14.50 -6.93 -19.22
CA PRO A 194 -15.27 -5.80 -19.75
C PRO A 194 -15.73 -4.83 -18.63
N GLY A 195 -16.07 -5.36 -17.44
CA GLY A 195 -16.45 -4.55 -16.28
C GLY A 195 -15.34 -3.60 -15.84
N HIS A 196 -14.09 -4.04 -15.84
CA HIS A 196 -12.96 -3.20 -15.45
C HIS A 196 -12.70 -2.07 -16.48
N ARG A 197 -12.80 -2.38 -17.77
CA ARG A 197 -12.74 -1.37 -18.85
C ARG A 197 -13.85 -0.32 -18.71
N HIS A 198 -15.06 -0.75 -18.31
CA HIS A 198 -16.18 0.17 -18.06
C HIS A 198 -15.90 1.06 -16.85
N LEU A 199 -15.36 0.54 -15.76
CA LEU A 199 -14.94 1.33 -14.60
C LEU A 199 -13.84 2.36 -14.95
N ALA A 200 -12.90 2.01 -15.83
CA ALA A 200 -11.89 2.94 -16.32
C ALA A 200 -12.53 4.09 -17.15
N LEU A 201 -13.50 3.78 -18.01
CA LEU A 201 -14.26 4.79 -18.74
C LEU A 201 -15.03 5.72 -17.78
N GLN A 202 -15.71 5.13 -16.79
CA GLN A 202 -16.42 5.90 -15.76
C GLN A 202 -15.46 6.79 -14.94
N ALA A 203 -14.24 6.33 -14.64
CA ALA A 203 -13.25 7.13 -13.94
C ALA A 203 -12.85 8.37 -14.78
N GLY A 204 -12.71 8.21 -16.10
CA GLY A 204 -12.50 9.33 -17.02
C GLY A 204 -13.66 10.34 -17.04
N GLN A 205 -14.89 9.87 -16.95
CA GLN A 205 -16.07 10.74 -16.82
C GLN A 205 -16.11 11.42 -15.45
N GLN A 206 -15.80 10.67 -14.40
CA GLN A 206 -15.88 11.14 -13.03
C GLN A 206 -14.82 12.21 -12.70
N VAL A 207 -13.61 12.12 -13.23
CA VAL A 207 -12.60 13.17 -13.02
C VAL A 207 -13.08 14.51 -13.56
N MET A 208 -13.83 14.54 -14.67
CA MET A 208 -14.43 15.75 -15.21
C MET A 208 -15.47 16.36 -14.27
N GLU A 209 -16.25 15.52 -13.58
CA GLU A 209 -17.19 15.98 -12.54
C GLU A 209 -16.45 16.51 -11.29
N LEU A 210 -15.32 15.90 -10.93
CA LEU A 210 -14.47 16.41 -9.83
C LEU A 210 -13.89 17.79 -10.19
N VAL A 211 -13.38 17.98 -11.41
CA VAL A 211 -12.89 19.26 -11.90
C VAL A 211 -13.99 20.31 -11.86
N LYS A 212 -15.18 20.00 -12.38
CA LYS A 212 -16.33 20.89 -12.39
C LYS A 212 -16.79 21.31 -10.99
N ARG A 213 -16.75 20.39 -10.05
CA ARG A 213 -17.16 20.65 -8.66
C ARG A 213 -16.04 21.19 -7.78
N GLY A 214 -14.81 21.20 -8.26
CA GLY A 214 -13.64 21.62 -7.49
C GLY A 214 -13.30 20.69 -6.33
N ILE A 215 -13.66 19.41 -6.41
CA ILE A 215 -13.32 18.42 -5.38
C ILE A 215 -11.89 17.94 -5.59
N VAL A 216 -11.06 18.13 -4.59
CA VAL A 216 -9.62 17.82 -4.62
C VAL A 216 -9.25 16.73 -3.59
N PRO A 217 -8.08 16.10 -3.69
CA PRO A 217 -7.65 15.07 -2.75
C PRO A 217 -7.71 15.48 -1.27
N SER A 218 -7.45 16.72 -0.90
CA SER A 218 -7.56 17.18 0.49
C SER A 218 -8.99 17.21 1.05
N ASP A 219 -10.01 17.20 0.18
CA ASP A 219 -11.41 17.08 0.62
C ASP A 219 -11.76 15.61 0.95
N ILE A 220 -10.98 14.66 0.44
CA ILE A 220 -11.21 13.22 0.52
C ILE A 220 -10.24 12.55 1.51
N LEU A 221 -8.95 12.85 1.39
CA LEU A 221 -7.87 12.25 2.19
C LEU A 221 -7.78 12.92 3.57
N THR A 222 -8.88 12.85 4.32
CA THR A 222 -8.95 13.35 5.69
C THR A 222 -8.47 12.29 6.68
N ARG A 223 -8.23 12.67 7.95
CA ARG A 223 -7.88 11.73 9.00
C ARG A 223 -8.92 10.61 9.13
N GLU A 224 -10.19 10.95 9.05
CA GLU A 224 -11.31 10.00 9.12
C GLU A 224 -11.27 9.00 7.97
N ALA A 225 -10.92 9.44 6.75
CA ALA A 225 -10.76 8.55 5.61
C ALA A 225 -9.59 7.57 5.79
N PHE A 226 -8.47 8.02 6.38
CA PHE A 226 -7.37 7.13 6.74
C PHE A 226 -7.76 6.15 7.85
N GLU A 227 -8.50 6.56 8.87
CA GLU A 227 -9.02 5.64 9.90
C GLU A 227 -9.96 4.59 9.29
N ASN A 228 -10.82 4.97 8.36
CA ASN A 228 -11.65 4.03 7.60
C ASN A 228 -10.80 3.03 6.82
N ALA A 229 -9.77 3.48 6.11
CA ALA A 229 -8.87 2.61 5.38
C ALA A 229 -8.12 1.63 6.29
N ILE A 230 -7.65 2.08 7.45
CA ILE A 230 -7.01 1.20 8.46
C ILE A 230 -8.01 0.15 8.94
N ARG A 231 -9.26 0.53 9.28
CA ARG A 231 -10.30 -0.44 9.67
C ARG A 231 -10.60 -1.47 8.59
N VAL A 232 -10.72 -1.04 7.33
CA VAL A 232 -10.88 -1.97 6.20
C VAL A 232 -9.68 -2.90 6.09
N ASN A 233 -8.45 -2.39 6.22
CA ASN A 233 -7.23 -3.22 6.22
C ASN A 233 -7.24 -4.28 7.33
N MET A 234 -7.68 -3.91 8.53
CA MET A 234 -7.82 -4.83 9.68
C MET A 234 -8.88 -5.89 9.42
N ALA A 235 -10.02 -5.50 8.86
CA ALA A 235 -11.14 -6.38 8.59
C ALA A 235 -10.89 -7.38 7.45
N ILE A 236 -10.14 -6.99 6.43
CA ILE A 236 -9.78 -7.90 5.32
C ILE A 236 -8.52 -8.73 5.62
N GLY A 237 -7.79 -8.43 6.71
CA GLY A 237 -6.49 -9.05 6.99
C GLY A 237 -5.46 -8.74 5.90
N GLY A 238 -5.39 -7.48 5.47
CA GLY A 238 -4.53 -7.01 4.39
C GLY A 238 -3.03 -7.12 4.66
N SER A 239 -2.20 -6.55 3.81
CA SER A 239 -0.75 -6.58 3.96
C SER A 239 -0.28 -5.70 5.12
N TYR A 240 0.64 -6.20 5.95
CA TYR A 240 1.28 -5.37 6.97
C TYR A 240 2.21 -4.27 6.39
N ASN A 241 2.57 -4.36 5.10
CA ASN A 241 3.28 -3.26 4.41
C ASN A 241 2.45 -1.96 4.35
N THR A 242 1.14 -2.03 4.61
CA THR A 242 0.29 -0.84 4.76
C THR A 242 0.72 0.06 5.92
N PHE A 243 1.40 -0.50 6.97
CA PHE A 243 2.04 0.28 8.03
C PHE A 243 3.18 1.19 7.53
N ILE A 244 3.70 0.94 6.32
CA ILE A 244 4.67 1.81 5.65
C ILE A 244 3.96 2.73 4.66
N HIS A 245 2.94 2.24 3.95
CA HIS A 245 2.38 2.96 2.81
C HIS A 245 1.32 3.98 3.21
N LEU A 246 0.41 3.65 4.13
CA LEU A 246 -0.62 4.60 4.57
C LEU A 246 -0.03 5.83 5.26
N PRO A 247 0.95 5.73 6.20
CA PRO A 247 1.58 6.91 6.77
C PRO A 247 2.32 7.78 5.73
N ALA A 248 2.93 7.15 4.71
CA ALA A 248 3.57 7.91 3.63
C ALA A 248 2.57 8.69 2.76
N ILE A 249 1.42 8.09 2.45
CA ILE A 249 0.34 8.78 1.72
C ILE A 249 -0.24 9.90 2.59
N ALA A 250 -0.50 9.63 3.87
CA ALA A 250 -1.03 10.59 4.83
C ALA A 250 -0.12 11.80 5.00
N TYR A 251 1.20 11.59 5.13
CA TYR A 251 2.18 12.68 5.17
C TYR A 251 2.06 13.61 3.96
N ASN A 252 1.95 13.04 2.75
CA ASN A 252 1.79 13.83 1.52
C ASN A 252 0.42 14.52 1.41
N ALA A 253 -0.58 14.04 2.16
CA ALA A 253 -1.89 14.69 2.32
C ALA A 253 -1.92 15.72 3.47
N GLY A 254 -0.83 15.92 4.19
CA GLY A 254 -0.79 16.78 5.38
C GLY A 254 -1.51 16.19 6.59
N VAL A 255 -1.70 14.87 6.64
CA VAL A 255 -2.38 14.14 7.70
C VAL A 255 -1.35 13.28 8.46
N GLU A 256 -1.39 13.31 9.78
CA GLU A 256 -0.55 12.46 10.62
C GLU A 256 -1.26 11.13 10.93
N ILE A 257 -0.61 10.01 10.61
CA ILE A 257 -1.03 8.65 10.97
C ILE A 257 0.16 7.91 11.57
N THR A 258 -0.04 7.35 12.75
CA THR A 258 0.99 6.68 13.52
C THR A 258 0.76 5.17 13.64
N ALA A 259 1.76 4.41 14.07
CA ALA A 259 1.61 2.98 14.35
C ALA A 259 0.60 2.71 15.48
N GLU A 260 0.47 3.64 16.44
CA GLU A 260 -0.51 3.61 17.52
C GLU A 260 -1.95 3.71 17.01
N ASP A 261 -2.19 4.46 15.93
CA ASP A 261 -3.51 4.49 15.28
C ASP A 261 -3.89 3.12 14.73
N PHE A 262 -2.95 2.43 14.08
CA PHE A 262 -3.20 1.05 13.63
C PHE A 262 -3.50 0.12 14.80
N ASP A 263 -2.77 0.22 15.90
CA ASP A 263 -2.98 -0.60 17.09
C ASP A 263 -4.37 -0.37 17.71
N ARG A 264 -4.73 0.89 17.96
CA ARG A 264 -6.03 1.30 18.49
C ARG A 264 -7.20 0.83 17.61
N LEU A 265 -7.06 1.01 16.29
CA LEU A 265 -8.10 0.65 15.34
C LEU A 265 -8.18 -0.87 15.13
N SER A 266 -7.07 -1.58 15.23
CA SER A 266 -7.05 -3.05 15.22
C SER A 266 -7.83 -3.65 16.39
N ASP A 267 -7.68 -3.11 17.60
CA ASP A 267 -8.40 -3.59 18.78
C ASP A 267 -9.92 -3.48 18.68
N SER A 268 -10.39 -2.48 17.93
CA SER A 268 -11.82 -2.17 17.80
C SER A 268 -12.42 -2.55 16.44
N THR A 269 -11.69 -3.29 15.61
CA THR A 269 -12.16 -3.71 14.28
C THR A 269 -12.02 -5.21 14.12
N PRO A 270 -13.11 -5.97 13.98
CA PRO A 270 -13.03 -7.42 13.84
C PRO A 270 -12.44 -7.82 12.46
N TYR A 271 -11.70 -8.93 12.42
CA TYR A 271 -11.26 -9.59 11.20
C TYR A 271 -12.44 -10.35 10.56
N LEU A 272 -12.84 -9.94 9.35
CA LEU A 272 -14.07 -10.40 8.71
C LEU A 272 -13.86 -11.26 7.47
N CYS A 273 -12.71 -11.10 6.77
CA CYS A 273 -12.53 -11.68 5.44
C CYS A 273 -11.44 -12.75 5.44
N HIS A 274 -11.83 -14.02 5.30
CA HIS A 274 -10.91 -15.15 5.32
C HIS A 274 -10.23 -15.38 3.95
N ILE A 275 -9.59 -14.34 3.44
CA ILE A 275 -8.95 -14.31 2.11
C ILE A 275 -7.47 -14.69 2.21
N GLY A 276 -6.97 -15.38 1.19
CA GLY A 276 -5.54 -15.71 1.09
C GLY A 276 -4.62 -14.48 1.15
N PRO A 277 -3.42 -14.62 1.74
CA PRO A 277 -2.76 -15.82 2.23
C PRO A 277 -3.22 -16.30 3.63
N ASN A 278 -4.04 -15.55 4.37
CA ASN A 278 -4.50 -15.89 5.72
C ASN A 278 -5.64 -16.93 5.73
N GLY A 279 -6.28 -17.16 4.60
CA GLY A 279 -7.42 -18.04 4.47
C GLY A 279 -7.56 -18.64 3.08
N PRO A 280 -8.54 -19.55 2.90
CA PRO A 280 -8.73 -20.29 1.65
C PRO A 280 -9.45 -19.51 0.56
N CYS A 281 -10.10 -18.40 0.90
CA CYS A 281 -10.91 -17.63 -0.04
C CYS A 281 -10.05 -16.74 -0.95
N ARG A 282 -10.65 -16.28 -2.06
CA ARG A 282 -10.03 -15.44 -3.08
C ARG A 282 -10.76 -14.10 -3.21
N LEU A 283 -10.07 -13.07 -3.70
CA LEU A 283 -10.65 -11.72 -3.91
C LEU A 283 -11.80 -11.73 -4.92
N GLY A 284 -11.75 -12.55 -5.96
CA GLY A 284 -12.87 -12.72 -6.89
C GLY A 284 -14.15 -13.24 -6.23
N GLN A 285 -14.01 -14.02 -5.14
CA GLN A 285 -15.16 -14.46 -4.34
C GLN A 285 -15.70 -13.31 -3.48
N LEU A 286 -14.84 -12.40 -3.01
CA LEU A 286 -15.28 -11.17 -2.35
C LEU A 286 -16.03 -10.27 -3.33
N ASP A 287 -15.57 -10.16 -4.57
CA ASP A 287 -16.30 -9.39 -5.60
C ASP A 287 -17.74 -9.91 -5.80
N GLN A 288 -17.94 -11.23 -5.80
CA GLN A 288 -19.26 -11.85 -5.94
C GLN A 288 -20.24 -11.47 -4.84
N VAL A 289 -19.76 -11.11 -3.65
CA VAL A 289 -20.63 -10.66 -2.54
C VAL A 289 -20.73 -9.14 -2.42
N GLY A 290 -20.08 -8.38 -3.32
CA GLY A 290 -20.18 -6.93 -3.40
C GLY A 290 -18.85 -6.19 -3.19
N GLY A 291 -17.71 -6.90 -3.09
CA GLY A 291 -16.37 -6.32 -3.04
C GLY A 291 -16.08 -5.54 -1.76
N ILE A 292 -15.19 -4.58 -1.85
CA ILE A 292 -14.83 -3.69 -0.73
C ILE A 292 -16.02 -2.85 -0.25
N PRO A 293 -16.93 -2.38 -1.12
CA PRO A 293 -18.17 -1.73 -0.66
C PRO A 293 -19.00 -2.61 0.30
N ALA A 294 -19.08 -3.93 0.06
CA ALA A 294 -19.76 -4.84 0.97
C ALA A 294 -19.05 -4.96 2.33
N VAL A 295 -17.72 -4.99 2.35
CA VAL A 295 -16.94 -4.96 3.60
C VAL A 295 -17.22 -3.66 4.35
N MET A 296 -17.16 -2.51 3.69
CA MET A 296 -17.48 -1.21 4.30
C MET A 296 -18.92 -1.14 4.79
N LYS A 297 -19.88 -1.74 4.07
CA LYS A 297 -21.28 -1.82 4.51
C LYS A 297 -21.43 -2.60 5.80
N VAL A 298 -20.72 -3.73 5.95
CA VAL A 298 -20.68 -4.48 7.21
C VAL A 298 -20.03 -3.66 8.32
N LEU A 299 -18.94 -2.95 8.02
CA LEU A 299 -18.22 -2.12 8.97
C LEU A 299 -18.88 -0.77 9.26
N ALA A 300 -20.00 -0.42 8.60
CA ALA A 300 -20.59 0.92 8.68
C ALA A 300 -20.78 1.46 10.11
N PRO A 301 -21.15 0.64 11.14
CA PRO A 301 -21.25 1.12 12.51
C PRO A 301 -19.91 1.60 13.12
N LEU A 302 -18.76 1.24 12.51
CA LEU A 302 -17.42 1.56 12.98
C LEU A 302 -16.73 2.61 12.12
N LEU A 303 -17.31 2.97 10.96
CA LEU A 303 -16.70 3.88 9.99
C LEU A 303 -17.20 5.33 10.15
N HIS A 304 -16.36 6.25 9.74
CA HIS A 304 -16.73 7.65 9.53
C HIS A 304 -17.46 7.77 8.19
N LEU A 305 -18.79 7.85 8.22
CA LEU A 305 -19.62 7.73 7.02
C LEU A 305 -19.78 9.05 6.25
N ASP A 306 -19.51 10.19 6.89
CA ASP A 306 -19.74 11.50 6.29
C ASP A 306 -18.52 12.03 5.50
N VAL A 307 -17.49 11.21 5.31
CA VAL A 307 -16.31 11.52 4.50
C VAL A 307 -16.68 11.59 3.01
N MET A 308 -16.10 12.58 2.30
CA MET A 308 -16.26 12.74 0.85
C MET A 308 -15.49 11.66 0.09
N THR A 309 -15.97 11.32 -1.11
CA THR A 309 -15.29 10.37 -2.00
C THR A 309 -15.23 10.91 -3.44
N VAL A 310 -14.42 10.27 -4.29
CA VAL A 310 -14.34 10.62 -5.72
C VAL A 310 -15.65 10.44 -6.49
N THR A 311 -16.66 9.77 -5.93
CA THR A 311 -17.99 9.72 -6.55
C THR A 311 -18.71 11.09 -6.46
N GLY A 312 -18.14 12.04 -5.71
CA GLY A 312 -18.79 13.31 -5.41
C GLY A 312 -19.90 13.19 -4.36
N ARG A 313 -19.99 12.04 -3.70
CA ARG A 313 -20.92 11.73 -2.60
C ARG A 313 -20.16 11.33 -1.37
N THR A 314 -20.81 11.38 -0.23
CA THR A 314 -20.29 10.83 1.01
C THR A 314 -20.22 9.30 0.96
N LEU A 315 -19.40 8.72 1.85
CA LEU A 315 -19.36 7.27 2.02
C LEU A 315 -20.75 6.72 2.40
N ARG A 316 -21.50 7.43 3.23
CA ARG A 316 -22.88 7.08 3.63
C ARG A 316 -23.77 6.88 2.41
N GLU A 317 -23.85 7.88 1.54
CA GLU A 317 -24.66 7.84 0.33
C GLU A 317 -24.25 6.73 -0.65
N ASN A 318 -22.95 6.45 -0.74
CA ASN A 318 -22.45 5.34 -1.54
C ASN A 318 -22.87 3.98 -0.97
N LEU A 319 -22.78 3.81 0.37
CA LEU A 319 -23.10 2.54 1.01
C LEU A 319 -24.62 2.25 1.09
N GLU A 320 -25.48 3.26 0.99
CA GLU A 320 -26.95 3.06 0.92
C GLU A 320 -27.33 2.17 -0.26
N GLN A 321 -26.64 2.29 -1.37
CA GLN A 321 -26.92 1.56 -2.62
C GLN A 321 -26.21 0.20 -2.71
N VAL A 322 -25.39 -0.16 -1.71
CA VAL A 322 -24.67 -1.43 -1.69
C VAL A 322 -25.59 -2.54 -1.19
N GLU A 323 -25.74 -3.58 -1.97
CA GLU A 323 -26.36 -4.84 -1.56
C GLU A 323 -25.30 -5.90 -1.33
N ILE A 324 -25.43 -6.66 -0.24
CA ILE A 324 -24.52 -7.76 0.09
C ILE A 324 -25.18 -9.07 -0.31
N ALA A 325 -24.58 -9.76 -1.26
CA ALA A 325 -25.13 -11.03 -1.77
C ALA A 325 -24.84 -12.20 -0.82
N TRP A 326 -25.40 -12.18 0.40
CA TRP A 326 -25.15 -13.19 1.44
C TRP A 326 -25.52 -14.61 1.03
N ASP A 327 -26.60 -14.81 0.29
CA ASP A 327 -27.22 -16.12 0.03
C ASP A 327 -26.75 -16.78 -1.29
N GLN A 328 -26.02 -16.09 -2.15
CA GLN A 328 -25.63 -16.58 -3.48
C GLN A 328 -24.21 -17.19 -3.52
N ARG A 329 -23.68 -17.63 -2.39
CA ARG A 329 -22.26 -17.90 -2.23
C ARG A 329 -21.91 -19.39 -2.30
N PRO A 330 -20.98 -19.79 -3.20
CA PRO A 330 -20.32 -21.07 -3.05
C PRO A 330 -19.37 -21.11 -1.85
N HIS A 331 -19.00 -19.93 -1.26
CA HIS A 331 -18.02 -19.79 -0.16
C HIS A 331 -18.56 -18.88 0.95
N PRO A 332 -19.33 -19.40 1.92
CA PRO A 332 -20.02 -18.62 2.95
C PRO A 332 -19.12 -17.85 3.91
N ASN A 333 -17.81 -18.08 3.87
CA ASN A 333 -16.84 -17.49 4.81
C ASN A 333 -15.97 -16.38 4.22
N VAL A 334 -16.19 -15.95 2.97
CA VAL A 334 -15.35 -14.90 2.33
C VAL A 334 -15.50 -13.54 3.01
N LEU A 335 -16.72 -13.22 3.45
CA LEU A 335 -17.05 -12.05 4.26
C LEU A 335 -18.00 -12.51 5.37
N ARG A 336 -17.70 -12.21 6.62
CA ARG A 336 -18.51 -12.54 7.79
C ARG A 336 -19.20 -11.30 8.37
N PRO A 337 -20.37 -11.44 9.00
CA PRO A 337 -21.01 -10.35 9.71
C PRO A 337 -20.28 -9.98 11.00
N LEU A 338 -20.57 -8.79 11.55
CA LEU A 338 -19.91 -8.26 12.76
C LEU A 338 -20.12 -9.13 14.01
N ASP A 339 -21.24 -9.81 14.11
CA ASP A 339 -21.60 -10.69 15.24
C ASP A 339 -20.97 -12.09 15.15
N ASN A 340 -20.35 -12.43 14.01
CA ASN A 340 -19.67 -13.71 13.80
C ASN A 340 -18.36 -13.54 13.00
N PRO A 341 -17.39 -12.76 13.49
CA PRO A 341 -16.13 -12.49 12.77
C PRO A 341 -15.21 -13.72 12.74
N CYS A 342 -14.16 -13.67 11.91
CA CYS A 342 -13.06 -14.63 11.95
C CYS A 342 -12.27 -14.52 13.26
N GLN A 343 -12.04 -13.28 13.70
CA GLN A 343 -11.41 -12.93 14.98
C GLN A 343 -12.05 -11.62 15.49
N PRO A 344 -12.13 -11.44 16.82
CA PRO A 344 -12.75 -10.25 17.41
C PRO A 344 -11.95 -8.97 17.22
N THR A 345 -10.65 -9.08 16.94
CA THR A 345 -9.73 -7.98 16.64
C THR A 345 -9.20 -8.09 15.22
N GLY A 346 -8.50 -7.06 14.73
CA GLY A 346 -7.99 -6.99 13.38
C GLY A 346 -7.01 -8.10 13.00
N GLY A 347 -6.92 -8.39 11.70
CA GLY A 347 -5.99 -9.39 11.16
C GLY A 347 -4.51 -8.98 11.18
N LEU A 348 -4.19 -7.79 11.69
CA LEU A 348 -2.83 -7.26 11.85
C LEU A 348 -2.65 -6.76 13.28
N THR A 349 -1.47 -7.01 13.86
CA THR A 349 -1.16 -6.65 15.25
C THR A 349 0.19 -5.94 15.35
N LEU A 350 0.23 -4.83 16.07
CA LEU A 350 1.45 -4.16 16.49
C LEU A 350 1.95 -4.81 17.79
N LEU A 351 3.16 -5.35 17.78
CA LEU A 351 3.83 -5.91 18.95
C LEU A 351 4.79 -4.88 19.54
N LYS A 352 4.86 -4.79 20.87
CA LYS A 352 5.84 -3.96 21.58
C LYS A 352 6.55 -4.77 22.66
N GLY A 353 7.76 -4.39 23.00
CA GLY A 353 8.55 -5.03 24.06
C GLY A 353 9.99 -4.53 24.05
N ASN A 354 10.81 -5.13 24.90
CA ASN A 354 12.21 -4.71 24.98
C ASN A 354 13.00 -5.03 23.70
N LEU A 355 12.54 -5.96 22.86
CA LEU A 355 13.13 -6.24 21.55
C LEU A 355 12.67 -5.22 20.47
N ALA A 356 11.47 -4.69 20.59
CA ALA A 356 10.87 -3.74 19.65
C ALA A 356 10.17 -2.60 20.39
N PRO A 357 10.91 -1.68 21.04
CA PRO A 357 10.30 -0.65 21.89
C PRO A 357 9.43 0.36 21.12
N GLN A 358 9.69 0.57 19.83
CA GLN A 358 8.86 1.42 18.98
C GLN A 358 7.84 0.62 18.16
N GLY A 359 7.95 -0.72 18.15
CA GLY A 359 6.99 -1.63 17.54
C GLY A 359 7.59 -2.61 16.55
N ALA A 360 6.82 -3.64 16.28
CA ALA A 360 7.01 -4.62 15.23
C ALA A 360 5.64 -5.10 14.76
N VAL A 361 5.49 -5.57 13.54
CA VAL A 361 4.19 -5.90 12.98
C VAL A 361 4.11 -7.38 12.61
N ILE A 362 2.99 -8.02 12.99
CA ILE A 362 2.64 -9.38 12.61
C ILE A 362 1.27 -9.42 11.95
N ARG A 363 1.10 -10.32 10.99
CA ARG A 363 -0.18 -10.65 10.39
C ARG A 363 -0.88 -11.71 11.23
N SER A 364 -1.53 -11.27 12.31
CA SER A 364 -2.13 -12.14 13.34
C SER A 364 -3.24 -13.02 12.79
N GLY A 365 -3.98 -12.56 11.79
CA GLY A 365 -5.04 -13.34 11.12
C GLY A 365 -4.54 -14.61 10.41
N GLY A 366 -3.25 -14.75 10.16
CA GLY A 366 -2.61 -15.92 9.54
C GLY A 366 -1.77 -16.76 10.50
N VAL A 367 -1.76 -16.44 11.80
CA VAL A 367 -0.99 -17.17 12.81
C VAL A 367 -1.83 -18.31 13.39
N LEU A 368 -1.26 -19.51 13.41
CA LEU A 368 -1.93 -20.69 13.99
C LEU A 368 -2.07 -20.56 15.51
N PRO A 369 -3.13 -21.14 16.11
CA PRO A 369 -3.37 -21.03 17.55
C PRO A 369 -2.20 -21.47 18.45
N ASN A 370 -1.46 -22.50 18.04
CA ASN A 370 -0.28 -22.99 18.77
C ASN A 370 0.94 -22.06 18.67
N MET A 371 0.90 -21.08 17.74
CA MET A 371 1.97 -20.10 17.53
C MET A 371 1.63 -18.70 18.10
N LEU A 372 0.44 -18.51 18.68
CA LEU A 372 0.07 -17.22 19.29
C LEU A 372 0.94 -16.88 20.50
N ARG A 373 1.48 -17.90 21.17
CA ARG A 373 2.48 -17.78 22.24
C ARG A 373 3.64 -18.67 21.92
N PHE A 374 4.83 -18.10 21.92
CA PHE A 374 6.03 -18.82 21.56
C PHE A 374 7.22 -18.33 22.38
N GLU A 375 8.09 -19.25 22.74
CA GLU A 375 9.35 -18.95 23.40
C GLU A 375 10.42 -19.89 22.86
N GLY A 376 11.53 -19.31 22.38
CA GLY A 376 12.58 -20.11 21.78
C GLY A 376 13.90 -19.37 21.66
N PRO A 377 15.02 -20.11 21.50
CA PRO A 377 16.31 -19.51 21.31
C PRO A 377 16.42 -18.82 19.96
N ALA A 378 17.03 -17.65 19.94
CA ALA A 378 17.35 -16.93 18.72
C ALA A 378 18.42 -17.66 17.92
N HIS A 379 18.22 -17.77 16.62
CA HIS A 379 19.27 -18.06 15.64
C HIS A 379 19.49 -16.81 14.80
N VAL A 380 20.57 -16.09 15.06
CA VAL A 380 20.78 -14.74 14.54
C VAL A 380 21.54 -14.78 13.20
N PHE A 381 21.04 -14.01 12.23
CA PHE A 381 21.64 -13.79 10.92
C PHE A 381 21.83 -12.30 10.67
N ASP A 382 23.02 -11.91 10.21
CA ASP A 382 23.35 -10.51 9.91
C ASP A 382 22.90 -10.06 8.51
N SER A 383 22.30 -10.96 7.74
CA SER A 383 21.71 -10.67 6.42
C SER A 383 20.64 -11.69 6.03
N GLU A 384 19.76 -11.29 5.10
CA GLU A 384 18.83 -12.21 4.45
C GLU A 384 19.56 -13.35 3.73
N TYR A 385 20.71 -13.04 3.10
CA TYR A 385 21.49 -14.05 2.36
C TYR A 385 21.99 -15.17 3.27
N ASP A 386 22.47 -14.84 4.47
CA ASP A 386 22.92 -15.84 5.44
C ASP A 386 21.76 -16.70 5.94
N ALA A 387 20.62 -16.06 6.27
CA ALA A 387 19.40 -16.74 6.67
C ALA A 387 18.90 -17.69 5.56
N MET A 388 18.86 -17.21 4.31
CA MET A 388 18.42 -18.00 3.18
C MET A 388 19.34 -19.21 2.94
N THR A 389 20.66 -19.01 3.09
CA THR A 389 21.66 -20.08 2.95
C THR A 389 21.47 -21.15 4.03
N ALA A 390 21.24 -20.73 5.28
CA ALA A 390 20.99 -21.64 6.39
C ALA A 390 19.68 -22.42 6.20
N VAL A 391 18.59 -21.72 5.84
CA VAL A 391 17.27 -22.34 5.62
C VAL A 391 17.29 -23.30 4.45
N ALA A 392 17.95 -22.97 3.34
CA ALA A 392 18.10 -23.87 2.19
C ALA A 392 18.83 -25.17 2.53
N ARG A 393 19.75 -25.13 3.51
CA ARG A 393 20.50 -26.30 4.00
C ARG A 393 19.84 -26.97 5.23
N SER A 394 18.67 -26.51 5.66
CA SER A 394 18.01 -26.92 6.90
C SER A 394 18.94 -26.82 8.13
N ALA A 395 19.81 -25.82 8.15
CA ALA A 395 20.75 -25.56 9.25
C ALA A 395 20.08 -24.73 10.36
N TYR A 396 18.93 -25.18 10.84
CA TYR A 396 18.15 -24.62 11.94
C TYR A 396 17.29 -25.72 12.56
N ARG A 397 16.62 -25.43 13.68
CA ARG A 397 15.82 -26.40 14.42
C ARG A 397 14.40 -25.91 14.66
N ALA A 398 13.45 -26.83 14.78
CA ALA A 398 12.12 -26.53 15.30
C ALA A 398 12.24 -25.95 16.72
N GLY A 399 11.44 -24.93 17.03
CA GLY A 399 11.47 -24.22 18.30
C GLY A 399 12.39 -23.00 18.30
N GLU A 400 13.16 -22.75 17.25
CA GLU A 400 14.02 -21.56 17.15
C GLU A 400 13.24 -20.33 16.64
N VAL A 401 13.75 -19.14 17.00
CA VAL A 401 13.40 -17.86 16.41
C VAL A 401 14.52 -17.47 15.45
N LEU A 402 14.27 -17.52 14.16
CA LEU A 402 15.21 -17.09 13.13
C LEU A 402 15.19 -15.57 13.06
N LEU A 403 16.21 -14.92 13.60
CA LEU A 403 16.28 -13.46 13.70
C LEU A 403 17.22 -12.93 12.62
N ILE A 404 16.66 -12.13 11.69
CA ILE A 404 17.42 -11.52 10.59
C ILE A 404 17.49 -10.02 10.85
N ARG A 405 18.70 -9.47 10.91
CA ARG A 405 18.92 -8.04 11.18
C ARG A 405 19.73 -7.36 10.10
N ASN A 406 19.83 -6.03 10.20
CA ASN A 406 20.47 -5.15 9.21
C ASN A 406 19.77 -5.16 7.84
N GLU A 407 18.51 -5.49 7.79
CA GLU A 407 17.65 -5.46 6.59
C GLU A 407 16.55 -4.39 6.69
N GLY A 408 16.62 -3.53 7.71
CA GLY A 408 15.78 -2.36 7.87
C GLY A 408 15.96 -1.33 6.74
N ILE A 409 15.22 -0.24 6.82
CA ILE A 409 15.13 0.73 5.72
C ILE A 409 16.46 1.45 5.45
N VAL A 410 17.32 1.57 6.47
CA VAL A 410 18.67 2.16 6.40
C VAL A 410 19.74 1.09 6.28
N GLY A 411 19.67 0.04 7.09
CA GLY A 411 20.68 -1.03 7.14
C GLY A 411 20.68 -1.92 5.92
N GLY A 412 19.50 -2.27 5.45
CA GLY A 412 19.27 -2.90 4.15
C GLY A 412 18.66 -1.87 3.20
N PRO A 413 19.43 -0.90 2.65
CA PRO A 413 18.86 0.24 1.95
C PRO A 413 17.77 -0.17 0.94
N GLY A 414 16.58 0.43 1.04
CA GLY A 414 15.41 0.02 0.28
C GLY A 414 14.60 -1.12 0.89
N MET A 415 15.01 -1.67 2.04
CA MET A 415 14.24 -2.63 2.84
C MET A 415 13.66 -3.78 2.01
N PRO A 416 14.51 -4.67 1.42
CA PRO A 416 14.03 -5.76 0.59
C PRO A 416 13.10 -6.70 1.36
N GLU A 417 12.15 -7.32 0.66
CA GLU A 417 11.28 -8.33 1.25
C GLU A 417 12.02 -9.67 1.39
N GLN A 418 11.99 -10.25 2.57
CA GLN A 418 12.67 -11.52 2.89
C GLN A 418 11.77 -12.72 2.62
N SER A 419 11.02 -12.65 1.54
CA SER A 419 9.96 -13.60 1.22
C SER A 419 10.49 -14.99 0.92
N CYS A 420 11.68 -15.10 0.31
CA CYS A 420 12.30 -16.38 -0.05
C CYS A 420 12.57 -17.24 1.19
N VAL A 421 12.95 -16.62 2.31
CA VAL A 421 13.15 -17.33 3.59
C VAL A 421 11.82 -17.92 4.07
N GLY A 422 10.76 -17.10 4.12
CA GLY A 422 9.41 -17.55 4.54
C GLY A 422 8.85 -18.65 3.66
N TRP A 423 8.90 -18.49 2.34
CA TRP A 423 8.41 -19.51 1.40
C TRP A 423 9.21 -20.82 1.44
N THR A 424 10.49 -20.75 1.76
CA THR A 424 11.30 -21.97 1.89
C THR A 424 10.94 -22.72 3.17
N LEU A 425 10.73 -22.02 4.29
CA LEU A 425 10.22 -22.62 5.53
C LEU A 425 8.85 -23.26 5.35
N ASP A 426 7.97 -22.61 4.61
CA ASP A 426 6.64 -23.14 4.31
C ASP A 426 6.75 -24.45 3.50
N ARG A 427 7.54 -24.46 2.42
CA ARG A 427 7.81 -25.69 1.64
C ARG A 427 8.44 -26.81 2.46
N GLN A 428 9.18 -26.49 3.51
CA GLN A 428 9.77 -27.47 4.44
C GLN A 428 8.80 -27.89 5.56
N GLY A 429 7.58 -27.34 5.59
CA GLY A 429 6.58 -27.63 6.62
C GLY A 429 7.00 -27.17 8.02
N MET A 430 7.67 -26.00 8.09
CA MET A 430 8.24 -25.46 9.34
C MET A 430 7.55 -24.19 9.83
N TYR A 431 6.58 -23.67 9.09
CA TYR A 431 5.92 -22.40 9.42
C TYR A 431 5.08 -22.44 10.71
N ASP A 432 4.77 -23.64 11.23
CA ASP A 432 4.09 -23.87 12.50
C ASP A 432 5.05 -24.25 13.66
N LYS A 433 6.37 -24.15 13.43
CA LYS A 433 7.42 -24.64 14.34
C LYS A 433 8.55 -23.63 14.61
N VAL A 434 8.67 -22.60 13.80
CA VAL A 434 9.69 -21.55 13.95
C VAL A 434 9.06 -20.18 13.76
N TYR A 435 9.65 -19.16 14.38
CA TYR A 435 9.33 -17.77 14.08
C TYR A 435 10.39 -17.14 13.20
N LEU A 436 9.98 -16.24 12.31
CA LEU A 436 10.89 -15.30 11.65
C LEU A 436 10.69 -13.90 12.25
N VAL A 437 11.78 -13.27 12.66
CA VAL A 437 11.79 -11.91 13.22
C VAL A 437 12.83 -11.08 12.49
N THR A 438 12.47 -9.86 12.03
CA THR A 438 13.39 -9.01 11.29
C THR A 438 13.12 -7.52 11.48
N ASP A 439 14.17 -6.71 11.40
CA ASP A 439 14.05 -5.26 11.21
C ASP A 439 13.74 -4.87 9.75
N GLY A 440 13.81 -5.83 8.83
CA GLY A 440 13.32 -5.74 7.46
C GLY A 440 11.81 -6.01 7.35
N ARG A 441 11.38 -6.55 6.21
CA ARG A 441 9.97 -6.87 5.94
C ARG A 441 9.81 -8.13 5.09
N TYR A 442 8.58 -8.62 5.00
CA TYR A 442 8.20 -9.74 4.14
C TYR A 442 7.18 -9.29 3.10
N SER A 443 6.95 -10.09 2.07
CA SER A 443 5.85 -9.87 1.14
C SER A 443 4.49 -9.99 1.82
N GLY A 444 3.54 -9.17 1.41
CA GLY A 444 2.13 -9.36 1.78
C GLY A 444 1.54 -10.70 1.30
N ALA A 445 2.22 -11.43 0.45
CA ALA A 445 1.84 -12.79 0.02
C ALA A 445 2.34 -13.89 0.96
N CYS A 446 3.20 -13.58 1.92
CA CYS A 446 3.66 -14.52 2.93
C CYS A 446 2.60 -14.70 4.04
N HIS A 447 2.57 -15.87 4.66
CA HIS A 447 1.74 -16.20 5.81
C HIS A 447 2.59 -16.90 6.88
N GLY A 448 1.99 -17.10 8.06
CA GLY A 448 2.65 -17.75 9.20
C GLY A 448 3.23 -16.76 10.23
N PRO A 449 4.05 -17.25 11.16
CA PRO A 449 4.61 -16.48 12.28
C PRO A 449 5.78 -15.61 11.84
N LEU A 450 5.48 -14.55 11.07
CA LEU A 450 6.44 -13.64 10.48
C LEU A 450 6.27 -12.25 11.12
N ILE A 451 7.27 -11.80 11.87
CA ILE A 451 7.33 -10.48 12.50
C ILE A 451 8.34 -9.64 11.75
N GLY A 452 7.88 -8.56 11.14
CA GLY A 452 8.71 -7.58 10.45
C GLY A 452 8.63 -6.21 11.08
N LEU A 453 9.36 -5.25 10.49
CA LEU A 453 9.38 -3.85 10.89
C LEU A 453 9.80 -3.64 12.35
N VAL A 454 10.68 -4.51 12.89
CA VAL A 454 11.21 -4.33 14.26
C VAL A 454 11.91 -2.98 14.33
N THR A 455 11.39 -2.11 15.20
CA THR A 455 11.83 -0.72 15.31
C THR A 455 12.21 -0.39 16.76
N PRO A 456 13.37 0.28 16.98
CA PRO A 456 14.34 0.74 15.99
C PRO A 456 15.08 -0.40 15.29
N GLU A 457 15.44 -0.19 13.99
CA GLU A 457 16.25 -1.17 13.26
C GLU A 457 17.67 -1.32 13.82
N ALA A 458 18.34 -2.42 13.52
CA ALA A 458 19.65 -2.75 14.09
C ALA A 458 20.69 -1.64 13.87
N VAL A 459 20.85 -1.14 12.66
CA VAL A 459 21.85 -0.09 12.35
C VAL A 459 21.57 1.27 13.01
N LYS A 460 20.39 1.44 13.58
CA LYS A 460 20.01 2.61 14.38
C LYS A 460 20.16 2.34 15.89
N GLY A 461 20.78 1.25 16.28
CA GLY A 461 21.01 0.89 17.68
C GLY A 461 19.74 0.32 18.36
N GLY A 462 18.80 -0.22 17.59
CA GLY A 462 17.68 -0.98 18.17
C GLY A 462 18.17 -2.23 18.92
N PRO A 463 17.44 -2.71 19.95
CA PRO A 463 17.84 -3.87 20.74
C PRO A 463 18.09 -5.13 19.91
N ILE A 464 17.46 -5.26 18.76
CA ILE A 464 17.68 -6.36 17.78
C ILE A 464 19.15 -6.45 17.35
N ALA A 465 19.90 -5.33 17.37
CA ALA A 465 21.30 -5.28 16.98
C ALA A 465 22.23 -6.13 17.89
N VAL A 466 21.82 -6.32 19.15
CA VAL A 466 22.68 -6.93 20.18
C VAL A 466 22.21 -8.29 20.65
N VAL A 467 21.12 -8.81 20.07
CA VAL A 467 20.69 -10.20 20.28
C VAL A 467 21.78 -11.15 19.77
N GLN A 468 22.07 -12.19 20.53
CA GLN A 468 23.05 -13.24 20.18
C GLN A 468 22.34 -14.58 19.97
N THR A 469 22.90 -15.43 19.13
CA THR A 469 22.40 -16.80 18.97
C THR A 469 22.41 -17.52 20.32
N GLY A 470 21.24 -18.07 20.70
CA GLY A 470 21.00 -18.69 21.99
C GLY A 470 20.23 -17.82 22.99
N ASP A 471 20.17 -16.48 22.81
CA ASP A 471 19.28 -15.64 23.64
C ASP A 471 17.83 -16.05 23.42
N VAL A 472 17.05 -16.13 24.48
CA VAL A 472 15.66 -16.57 24.38
C VAL A 472 14.76 -15.39 24.04
N ILE A 473 13.94 -15.56 23.00
CA ILE A 473 12.92 -14.59 22.58
C ILE A 473 11.56 -15.12 22.95
N ARG A 474 10.76 -14.27 23.61
CA ARG A 474 9.35 -14.53 23.94
C ARG A 474 8.45 -13.68 23.05
N ILE A 475 7.47 -14.33 22.43
CA ILE A 475 6.46 -13.70 21.58
C ILE A 475 5.09 -14.09 22.14
N ASP A 476 4.26 -13.11 22.45
CA ASP A 476 2.85 -13.29 22.79
C ASP A 476 2.01 -12.33 21.93
N VAL A 477 1.43 -12.88 20.87
CA VAL A 477 0.59 -12.10 19.93
C VAL A 477 -0.69 -11.63 20.62
N THR A 478 -1.21 -12.41 21.59
CA THR A 478 -2.44 -12.09 22.31
C THR A 478 -2.26 -10.89 23.24
N SER A 479 -1.13 -10.80 23.93
CA SER A 479 -0.77 -9.66 24.78
C SER A 479 0.04 -8.59 24.05
N LYS A 480 0.23 -8.74 22.73
CA LYS A 480 0.98 -7.82 21.84
C LYS A 480 2.43 -7.58 22.30
N ARG A 481 3.10 -8.66 22.72
CA ARG A 481 4.45 -8.59 23.28
C ARG A 481 5.48 -9.32 22.44
N ILE A 482 6.68 -8.70 22.36
CA ILE A 482 7.90 -9.32 21.83
C ILE A 482 9.10 -8.88 22.68
N ASP A 483 9.71 -9.82 23.37
CA ASP A 483 10.79 -9.55 24.31
C ASP A 483 11.98 -10.50 24.10
N VAL A 484 13.21 -10.01 24.28
CA VAL A 484 14.34 -10.87 24.56
C VAL A 484 14.47 -11.03 26.07
N LEU A 485 14.61 -12.27 26.54
CA LEU A 485 14.64 -12.59 27.97
C LEU A 485 16.04 -12.35 28.56
N LEU A 486 16.46 -11.11 28.51
CA LEU A 486 17.69 -10.61 29.11
C LEU A 486 17.34 -9.50 30.11
N PRO A 487 18.14 -9.35 31.20
CA PRO A 487 18.04 -8.16 32.04
C PRO A 487 18.29 -6.87 31.23
N ASP A 488 17.59 -5.81 31.56
CA ASP A 488 17.74 -4.52 30.85
C ASP A 488 19.20 -4.00 30.91
N GLU A 489 19.89 -4.24 32.04
CA GLU A 489 21.29 -3.88 32.21
C GLU A 489 22.20 -4.62 31.21
N GLU A 490 21.90 -5.87 30.90
CA GLU A 490 22.66 -6.63 29.91
C GLU A 490 22.42 -6.12 28.49
N ILE A 491 21.16 -5.79 28.15
CA ILE A 491 20.84 -5.16 26.87
C ILE A 491 21.59 -3.84 26.72
N GLN A 492 21.56 -2.98 27.74
CA GLN A 492 22.25 -1.71 27.75
C GLN A 492 23.77 -1.87 27.69
N ARG A 493 24.33 -2.86 28.40
CA ARG A 493 25.76 -3.18 28.34
C ARG A 493 26.17 -3.58 26.93
N ARG A 494 25.38 -4.43 26.28
CA ARG A 494 25.66 -4.87 24.89
C ARG A 494 25.52 -3.71 23.91
N LEU A 495 24.50 -2.87 24.05
CA LEU A 495 24.30 -1.67 23.21
C LEU A 495 25.43 -0.67 23.36
N SER A 496 25.95 -0.47 24.58
CA SER A 496 27.08 0.45 24.82
C SER A 496 28.40 0.00 24.18
N ALA A 497 28.55 -1.28 23.94
CA ALA A 497 29.72 -1.86 23.26
C ALA A 497 29.51 -2.07 21.76
N TRP A 498 28.27 -1.87 21.27
CA TRP A 498 27.92 -2.11 19.87
C TRP A 498 28.27 -0.91 18.99
N HIS A 499 28.69 -1.21 17.78
CA HIS A 499 28.95 -0.22 16.74
C HIS A 499 28.19 -0.61 15.47
N PRO A 500 27.60 0.38 14.75
CA PRO A 500 26.89 0.08 13.51
C PRO A 500 27.87 -0.50 12.47
N PRO A 501 27.43 -1.48 11.69
CA PRO A 501 28.22 -2.00 10.59
C PRO A 501 28.46 -0.93 9.52
N GLU A 502 29.51 -1.12 8.73
CA GLU A 502 29.77 -0.24 7.59
C GLU A 502 28.56 -0.22 6.63
N PRO A 503 28.20 0.97 6.09
CA PRO A 503 27.11 1.09 5.16
C PRO A 503 27.29 0.17 3.94
N ARG A 504 26.29 -0.65 3.62
CA ARG A 504 26.34 -1.57 2.46
C ARG A 504 26.47 -0.84 1.12
N VAL A 505 26.00 0.40 1.04
CA VAL A 505 26.04 1.22 -0.18
C VAL A 505 26.59 2.60 0.13
N ARG A 506 27.72 2.95 -0.49
CA ARG A 506 28.44 4.20 -0.20
C ARG A 506 28.16 5.34 -1.18
N ARG A 507 27.55 5.07 -2.35
CA ARG A 507 27.26 6.05 -3.40
C ARG A 507 26.03 5.66 -4.23
N GLY A 508 25.54 6.61 -5.01
CA GLY A 508 24.37 6.41 -5.87
C GLY A 508 23.05 6.66 -5.13
N PHE A 509 21.97 6.22 -5.74
CA PHE A 509 20.62 6.48 -5.27
C PHE A 509 20.36 5.91 -3.86
N LEU A 510 20.64 4.64 -3.64
CA LEU A 510 20.39 3.99 -2.33
C LEU A 510 21.21 4.62 -1.18
N SER A 511 22.41 5.14 -1.45
CA SER A 511 23.19 5.85 -0.43
C SER A 511 22.54 7.19 -0.04
N ARG A 512 21.93 7.92 -1.00
CA ARG A 512 21.17 9.14 -0.72
C ARG A 512 19.91 8.81 0.06
N TYR A 513 19.17 7.80 -0.38
CA TYR A 513 17.96 7.32 0.26
C TYR A 513 18.21 6.97 1.73
N ALA A 514 19.18 6.10 2.03
CA ALA A 514 19.49 5.67 3.39
C ALA A 514 19.85 6.81 4.36
N ARG A 515 20.34 7.95 3.85
CA ARG A 515 20.69 9.12 4.68
C ARG A 515 19.49 10.00 5.01
N GLN A 516 18.42 9.95 4.22
CA GLN A 516 17.30 10.91 4.30
C GLN A 516 15.99 10.25 4.69
N VAL A 517 15.86 8.95 4.45
CA VAL A 517 14.60 8.22 4.68
C VAL A 517 14.22 8.23 6.16
N VAL A 518 12.92 8.49 6.42
CA VAL A 518 12.34 8.37 7.76
C VAL A 518 12.16 6.90 8.17
N PRO A 519 12.03 6.57 9.47
CA PRO A 519 11.81 5.21 9.93
C PRO A 519 10.62 4.52 9.26
N ALA A 520 10.70 3.19 9.12
CA ALA A 520 9.69 2.40 8.40
C ALA A 520 8.27 2.56 8.96
N LEU A 521 8.10 2.53 10.30
CA LEU A 521 6.78 2.73 10.95
C LEU A 521 6.27 4.18 10.90
N GLN A 522 7.10 5.12 10.46
CA GLN A 522 6.70 6.48 10.14
C GLN A 522 6.37 6.67 8.65
N GLY A 523 6.44 5.59 7.86
CA GLY A 523 6.11 5.60 6.44
C GLY A 523 7.30 5.34 5.50
N GLY A 524 8.55 5.41 5.97
CA GLY A 524 9.73 5.11 5.17
C GLY A 524 9.81 5.91 3.87
N TYR A 525 9.49 7.18 3.90
CA TYR A 525 9.51 8.11 2.76
C TYR A 525 10.69 9.08 2.83
N LEU A 526 10.96 9.75 1.73
CA LEU A 526 11.88 10.90 1.68
C LEU A 526 11.07 12.17 2.00
N PRO A 527 11.45 12.93 3.06
CA PRO A 527 10.74 14.15 3.45
C PRO A 527 10.92 15.31 2.47
#